data_7f0038790449d4b96605b74690116413
#
_entry.id   7f0038790449d4b96605b74690116413
#
_cell.length_a   1.000
_cell.length_b   1.000
_cell.length_c   1.000
_cell.angle_alpha   90.00
_cell.angle_beta   90.00
_cell.angle_gamma   90.00
#
_symmetry.space_group_name_H-M   'P 1'
#
loop_
_entity.id
_entity.type
_entity.pdbx_description
1 polymer ?
#
loop_
_entity_poly.entity_id
_entity_poly.type
_entity_poly.pdbx_seq_one_letter_code
_entity_poly.pdbx_strand_id
1 'polypeptide(L)'
;MTHFIRNLSISRKLMLLLLLPALAALWLALGRFSDSWQQVALAEHVSQAIEASATMNALVATLQAERGASGVYLASNGNRFAQRLAQLRQQSDQRLQAFLALQLPELNALQQQLGELSALRHQVDQQSINNASSAERYTALITAMIAQNHQLEAALTHRDMARQLAILNQFIEMKERAGRERAILGLVFSRGSFNSELLARFSNNLGAYNAFAENFLRMVSPQQQSAWRTLSQHNSFAEVARLQQLAFNTALGEPLNVDDGQWFDLATSRLAQMAEFETALNADIAGSAEQLQQQSVRQLWLLAAAIVLISAVLAIVAGITMRSISAAVCSIESTITALAKRDLTARSHYKSKDEFGRIADSTNSMAQELQRVIHEIGGATAQVATAAEQSSAVTLQTSKGVQQQQQDTEMVATAMHEMSATVRDVAASTAEAAELSETVQAGAAQGQSRLEQTIALIQRLSGQVDSTAKVIDQVKQDSDAITSVLDVIRGIAEQTNLLAL
;
A
#
# COMPACT_ATOMS: atom_id res chain seq x y z
N MET A 1 -40.18 28.27 -3.17
CA MET A 1 -39.78 27.01 -3.84
C MET A 1 -40.96 26.20 -4.30
N THR A 2 -42.02 26.05 -3.51
CA THR A 2 -43.25 25.32 -3.86
C THR A 2 -43.98 25.84 -5.11
N HIS A 3 -44.01 27.16 -5.32
CA HIS A 3 -44.64 27.79 -6.49
C HIS A 3 -43.91 27.52 -7.81
N PHE A 4 -42.59 27.40 -7.79
CA PHE A 4 -41.75 27.14 -8.97
C PHE A 4 -41.98 25.69 -9.48
N ILE A 5 -41.95 24.71 -8.56
CA ILE A 5 -42.13 23.29 -8.89
C ILE A 5 -43.56 23.04 -9.38
N ARG A 6 -44.56 23.75 -8.84
CA ARG A 6 -45.98 23.57 -9.20
C ARG A 6 -46.23 23.94 -10.68
N ASN A 7 -45.52 24.91 -11.22
CA ASN A 7 -45.71 25.42 -12.58
C ASN A 7 -44.85 24.70 -13.64
N LEU A 8 -44.00 23.76 -13.27
CA LEU A 8 -43.23 22.95 -14.20
C LEU A 8 -44.12 21.93 -14.89
N SER A 9 -43.88 21.68 -16.19
CA SER A 9 -44.52 20.57 -16.92
C SER A 9 -44.18 19.22 -16.22
N ILE A 10 -45.04 18.24 -16.37
CA ILE A 10 -44.86 16.89 -15.80
C ILE A 10 -43.53 16.31 -16.22
N SER A 11 -43.10 16.47 -17.48
CA SER A 11 -41.82 16.06 -17.99
C SER A 11 -40.65 16.67 -17.19
N ARG A 12 -40.70 17.99 -16.86
CA ARG A 12 -39.68 18.67 -16.09
C ARG A 12 -39.67 18.24 -14.63
N LYS A 13 -40.84 17.95 -14.04
CA LYS A 13 -40.95 17.41 -12.68
C LYS A 13 -40.32 16.03 -12.57
N LEU A 14 -40.63 15.17 -13.54
CA LEU A 14 -40.05 13.82 -13.64
C LEU A 14 -38.55 13.85 -13.90
N MET A 15 -38.10 14.78 -14.75
CA MET A 15 -36.66 14.99 -14.98
C MET A 15 -35.95 15.40 -13.71
N LEU A 16 -36.46 16.32 -12.90
CA LEU A 16 -35.89 16.71 -11.62
C LEU A 16 -35.87 15.55 -10.62
N LEU A 17 -36.86 14.72 -10.64
CA LEU A 17 -37.01 13.57 -9.75
C LEU A 17 -36.00 12.47 -10.05
N LEU A 18 -35.68 12.25 -11.33
CA LEU A 18 -34.67 11.28 -11.77
C LEU A 18 -33.26 11.87 -11.70
N LEU A 19 -33.10 13.17 -11.86
CA LEU A 19 -31.82 13.85 -11.91
C LEU A 19 -31.18 13.93 -10.49
N LEU A 20 -31.96 14.07 -9.43
CA LEU A 20 -31.48 14.12 -8.06
C LEU A 20 -30.82 12.79 -7.59
N PRO A 21 -31.48 11.62 -7.73
CA PRO A 21 -30.83 10.34 -7.44
C PRO A 21 -29.63 10.06 -8.35
N ALA A 22 -29.72 10.45 -9.62
CA ALA A 22 -28.62 10.27 -10.57
C ALA A 22 -27.41 11.12 -10.16
N LEU A 23 -27.61 12.38 -9.75
CA LEU A 23 -26.54 13.23 -9.23
C LEU A 23 -25.95 12.71 -7.92
N ALA A 24 -26.80 12.20 -7.03
CA ALA A 24 -26.32 11.57 -5.79
C ALA A 24 -25.51 10.31 -6.06
N ALA A 25 -25.99 9.45 -6.97
CA ALA A 25 -25.26 8.26 -7.38
C ALA A 25 -23.94 8.61 -8.09
N LEU A 26 -23.95 9.64 -8.93
CA LEU A 26 -22.74 10.14 -9.59
C LEU A 26 -21.73 10.70 -8.59
N TRP A 27 -22.20 11.47 -7.63
CA TRP A 27 -21.34 12.03 -6.58
C TRP A 27 -20.66 10.94 -5.72
N LEU A 28 -21.44 9.91 -5.35
CA LEU A 28 -20.89 8.72 -4.69
C LEU A 28 -19.88 7.97 -5.55
N ALA A 29 -20.22 7.79 -6.80
CA ALA A 29 -19.37 7.12 -7.75
C ALA A 29 -18.05 7.88 -7.92
N LEU A 30 -18.10 9.22 -7.97
CA LEU A 30 -16.91 10.08 -7.99
C LEU A 30 -16.08 9.95 -6.70
N GLY A 31 -16.72 9.87 -5.53
CA GLY A 31 -16.02 9.59 -4.27
C GLY A 31 -15.27 8.26 -4.32
N ARG A 32 -15.95 7.19 -4.70
CA ARG A 32 -15.33 5.85 -4.84
C ARG A 32 -14.24 5.82 -5.91
N PHE A 33 -14.42 6.54 -7.00
CA PHE A 33 -13.39 6.66 -8.03
C PHE A 33 -12.17 7.41 -7.51
N SER A 34 -12.37 8.49 -6.74
CA SER A 34 -11.28 9.22 -6.07
C SER A 34 -10.51 8.33 -5.11
N ASP A 35 -11.20 7.53 -4.27
CA ASP A 35 -10.57 6.56 -3.36
C ASP A 35 -9.73 5.53 -4.13
N SER A 36 -10.29 4.98 -5.21
CA SER A 36 -9.57 4.01 -6.04
C SER A 36 -8.38 4.63 -6.77
N TRP A 37 -8.49 5.88 -7.18
CA TRP A 37 -7.38 6.64 -7.76
C TRP A 37 -6.25 6.85 -6.72
N GLN A 38 -6.61 7.19 -5.49
CA GLN A 38 -5.64 7.28 -4.40
C GLN A 38 -4.97 5.93 -4.11
N GLN A 39 -5.71 4.83 -4.18
CA GLN A 39 -5.10 3.49 -4.03
C GLN A 39 -4.09 3.18 -5.13
N VAL A 40 -4.35 3.58 -6.37
CA VAL A 40 -3.37 3.45 -7.47
C VAL A 40 -2.13 4.29 -7.18
N ALA A 41 -2.29 5.54 -6.76
CA ALA A 41 -1.17 6.41 -6.38
C ALA A 41 -0.37 5.83 -5.20
N LEU A 42 -1.05 5.28 -4.18
CA LEU A 42 -0.39 4.59 -3.06
C LEU A 42 0.38 3.35 -3.52
N ALA A 43 -0.20 2.55 -4.42
CA ALA A 43 0.49 1.39 -4.97
C ALA A 43 1.73 1.79 -5.78
N GLU A 44 1.68 2.91 -6.49
CA GLU A 44 2.83 3.48 -7.20
C GLU A 44 3.92 3.94 -6.22
N HIS A 45 3.56 4.64 -5.15
CA HIS A 45 4.50 5.01 -4.08
C HIS A 45 5.14 3.78 -3.43
N VAL A 46 4.38 2.72 -3.18
CA VAL A 46 4.93 1.44 -2.70
C VAL A 46 5.95 0.89 -3.70
N SER A 47 5.62 0.86 -4.98
CA SER A 47 6.53 0.38 -6.02
C SER A 47 7.83 1.19 -6.07
N GLN A 48 7.75 2.52 -6.00
CA GLN A 48 8.92 3.41 -5.97
C GLN A 48 9.78 3.18 -4.72
N ALA A 49 9.17 3.00 -3.55
CA ALA A 49 9.89 2.71 -2.31
C ALA A 49 10.61 1.36 -2.37
N ILE A 50 9.99 0.34 -2.95
CA ILE A 50 10.61 -0.99 -3.15
C ILE A 50 11.78 -0.90 -4.14
N GLU A 51 11.63 -0.20 -5.24
CA GLU A 51 12.71 0.04 -6.21
C GLU A 51 13.88 0.80 -5.58
N ALA A 52 13.58 1.84 -4.79
CA ALA A 52 14.59 2.60 -4.05
C ALA A 52 15.33 1.70 -3.05
N SER A 53 14.61 0.89 -2.28
CA SER A 53 15.18 -0.08 -1.35
C SER A 53 16.08 -1.09 -2.07
N ALA A 54 15.63 -1.68 -3.16
CA ALA A 54 16.41 -2.64 -3.94
C ALA A 54 17.69 -2.01 -4.51
N THR A 55 17.61 -0.78 -5.03
CA THR A 55 18.76 -0.04 -5.56
C THR A 55 19.76 0.30 -4.45
N MET A 56 19.26 0.72 -3.29
CA MET A 56 20.05 1.00 -2.10
C MET A 56 20.77 -0.25 -1.59
N ASN A 57 20.07 -1.38 -1.54
CA ASN A 57 20.62 -2.66 -1.08
C ASN A 57 21.72 -3.17 -2.03
N ALA A 58 21.54 -2.98 -3.33
CA ALA A 58 22.57 -3.28 -4.31
C ALA A 58 23.85 -2.44 -4.10
N LEU A 59 23.70 -1.16 -3.75
CA LEU A 59 24.84 -0.30 -3.41
C LEU A 59 25.46 -0.71 -2.05
N VAL A 60 24.67 -1.00 -1.03
CA VAL A 60 25.15 -1.52 0.26
C VAL A 60 26.01 -2.77 0.05
N ALA A 61 25.56 -3.71 -0.77
CA ALA A 61 26.31 -4.95 -1.05
C ALA A 61 27.69 -4.67 -1.67
N THR A 62 27.76 -3.73 -2.61
CA THR A 62 29.03 -3.36 -3.23
C THR A 62 29.95 -2.59 -2.28
N LEU A 63 29.40 -1.68 -1.46
CA LEU A 63 30.18 -0.96 -0.44
C LEU A 63 30.69 -1.90 0.66
N GLN A 64 29.93 -2.92 1.03
CA GLN A 64 30.38 -3.97 1.96
C GLN A 64 31.59 -4.75 1.40
N ALA A 65 31.56 -5.06 0.11
CA ALA A 65 32.66 -5.71 -0.57
C ALA A 65 33.89 -4.78 -0.67
N GLU A 66 33.67 -3.52 -1.04
CA GLU A 66 34.69 -2.49 -1.12
C GLU A 66 35.34 -2.21 0.24
N ARG A 67 34.53 -2.10 1.32
CA ARG A 67 35.03 -2.00 2.69
C ARG A 67 35.97 -3.15 3.05
N GLY A 68 35.57 -4.38 2.72
CA GLY A 68 36.38 -5.56 2.98
C GLY A 68 37.69 -5.56 2.20
N ALA A 69 37.64 -5.20 0.92
CA ALA A 69 38.83 -5.13 0.07
C ALA A 69 39.77 -3.98 0.46
N SER A 70 39.21 -2.82 0.83
CA SER A 70 39.98 -1.69 1.36
C SER A 70 40.74 -2.05 2.62
N GLY A 71 40.13 -2.86 3.50
CA GLY A 71 40.77 -3.35 4.70
C GLY A 71 41.99 -4.22 4.42
N VAL A 72 41.89 -5.16 3.48
CA VAL A 72 43.01 -6.01 3.07
C VAL A 72 44.09 -5.18 2.34
N TYR A 73 43.70 -4.23 1.51
CA TYR A 73 44.58 -3.31 0.80
C TYR A 73 45.44 -2.49 1.83
N LEU A 74 44.78 -1.86 2.80
CA LEU A 74 45.46 -1.06 3.83
C LEU A 74 46.32 -1.93 4.76
N ALA A 75 45.83 -3.10 5.18
CA ALA A 75 46.58 -3.99 6.03
C ALA A 75 47.86 -4.57 5.38
N SER A 76 47.86 -4.64 4.05
CA SER A 76 49.01 -5.09 3.25
C SER A 76 49.89 -3.97 2.70
N ASN A 77 49.71 -2.74 3.16
CA ASN A 77 50.40 -1.55 2.61
C ASN A 77 50.31 -1.44 1.08
N GLY A 78 49.11 -1.70 0.53
CA GLY A 78 48.84 -1.61 -0.87
C GLY A 78 49.25 -2.81 -1.73
N ASN A 79 49.91 -3.82 -1.15
CA ASN A 79 50.47 -4.95 -1.90
C ASN A 79 49.45 -6.01 -2.31
N ARG A 80 48.34 -6.12 -1.58
CA ARG A 80 47.24 -7.09 -1.86
C ARG A 80 45.96 -6.36 -2.24
N PHE A 81 45.16 -6.97 -3.07
CA PHE A 81 43.81 -6.51 -3.47
C PHE A 81 43.73 -5.21 -4.28
N ALA A 82 44.83 -4.59 -4.71
CA ALA A 82 44.77 -3.35 -5.49
C ALA A 82 43.87 -3.45 -6.74
N GLN A 83 44.03 -4.50 -7.55
CA GLN A 83 43.22 -4.72 -8.75
C GLN A 83 41.77 -5.09 -8.38
N ARG A 84 41.56 -5.92 -7.35
CA ARG A 84 40.22 -6.29 -6.88
C ARG A 84 39.45 -5.11 -6.30
N LEU A 85 40.13 -4.24 -5.55
CA LEU A 85 39.56 -3.02 -5.01
C LEU A 85 39.10 -2.07 -6.14
N ALA A 86 39.93 -1.91 -7.18
CA ALA A 86 39.55 -1.11 -8.35
C ALA A 86 38.29 -1.65 -9.05
N GLN A 87 38.18 -2.97 -9.24
CA GLN A 87 36.99 -3.61 -9.82
C GLN A 87 35.75 -3.42 -8.93
N LEU A 88 35.89 -3.57 -7.61
CA LEU A 88 34.78 -3.38 -6.68
C LEU A 88 34.31 -1.92 -6.66
N ARG A 89 35.23 -0.95 -6.73
CA ARG A 89 34.89 0.47 -6.83
C ARG A 89 34.13 0.76 -8.11
N GLN A 90 34.53 0.20 -9.23
CA GLN A 90 33.77 0.33 -10.49
C GLN A 90 32.34 -0.20 -10.35
N GLN A 91 32.14 -1.33 -9.66
CA GLN A 91 30.82 -1.85 -9.37
C GLN A 91 30.03 -0.93 -8.43
N SER A 92 30.69 -0.44 -7.37
CA SER A 92 30.08 0.53 -6.45
C SER A 92 29.67 1.82 -7.17
N ASP A 93 30.49 2.32 -8.08
CA ASP A 93 30.20 3.54 -8.86
C ASP A 93 28.98 3.35 -9.76
N GLN A 94 28.87 2.20 -10.43
CA GLN A 94 27.67 1.87 -11.23
C GLN A 94 26.39 1.85 -10.35
N ARG A 95 26.48 1.24 -9.17
CA ARG A 95 25.35 1.19 -8.24
C ARG A 95 25.05 2.56 -7.62
N LEU A 96 26.08 3.33 -7.33
CA LEU A 96 25.94 4.70 -6.83
C LEU A 96 25.26 5.61 -7.88
N GLN A 97 25.65 5.50 -9.15
CA GLN A 97 24.97 6.24 -10.21
C GLN A 97 23.50 5.87 -10.32
N ALA A 98 23.16 4.57 -10.24
CA ALA A 98 21.78 4.12 -10.25
C ALA A 98 21.01 4.69 -9.03
N PHE A 99 21.64 4.71 -7.85
CA PHE A 99 21.04 5.29 -6.64
C PHE A 99 20.85 6.81 -6.75
N LEU A 100 21.84 7.53 -7.29
CA LEU A 100 21.76 8.99 -7.47
C LEU A 100 20.73 9.39 -8.54
N ALA A 101 20.39 8.49 -9.46
CA ALA A 101 19.33 8.69 -10.44
C ALA A 101 17.92 8.62 -9.84
N LEU A 102 17.76 8.09 -8.63
CA LEU A 102 16.48 8.08 -7.91
C LEU A 102 16.13 9.50 -7.47
N GLN A 103 15.05 10.05 -8.04
CA GLN A 103 14.59 11.42 -7.75
C GLN A 103 13.56 11.41 -6.61
N LEU A 104 13.95 10.86 -5.45
CA LEU A 104 13.11 10.80 -4.26
C LEU A 104 13.65 11.81 -3.23
N PRO A 105 12.84 12.81 -2.83
CA PRO A 105 13.27 13.84 -1.87
C PRO A 105 13.78 13.28 -0.55
N GLU A 106 13.23 12.16 -0.11
CA GLU A 106 13.58 11.46 1.12
C GLU A 106 15.02 10.94 1.11
N LEU A 107 15.63 10.78 -0.08
CA LEU A 107 17.00 10.27 -0.25
C LEU A 107 18.05 11.37 -0.35
N ASN A 108 17.67 12.64 -0.46
CA ASN A 108 18.59 13.76 -0.71
C ASN A 108 19.70 13.86 0.36
N ALA A 109 19.36 13.71 1.64
CA ALA A 109 20.32 13.76 2.73
C ALA A 109 21.36 12.63 2.63
N LEU A 110 20.90 11.42 2.32
CA LEU A 110 21.76 10.25 2.14
C LEU A 110 22.63 10.40 0.89
N GLN A 111 22.10 10.93 -0.20
CA GLN A 111 22.87 11.21 -1.44
C GLN A 111 24.01 12.20 -1.16
N GLN A 112 23.76 13.21 -0.34
CA GLN A 112 24.80 14.16 0.08
C GLN A 112 25.89 13.48 0.93
N GLN A 113 25.51 12.61 1.87
CA GLN A 113 26.47 11.86 2.68
C GLN A 113 27.36 10.92 1.86
N LEU A 114 26.77 10.30 0.82
CA LEU A 114 27.55 9.43 -0.09
C LEU A 114 28.58 10.20 -0.92
N GLY A 115 28.48 11.52 -1.02
CA GLY A 115 29.52 12.37 -1.58
C GLY A 115 30.88 12.26 -0.85
N GLU A 116 30.87 11.87 0.44
CA GLU A 116 32.10 11.64 1.22
C GLU A 116 32.88 10.38 0.78
N LEU A 117 32.25 9.47 0.02
CA LEU A 117 32.86 8.24 -0.43
C LEU A 117 34.14 8.49 -1.25
N SER A 118 34.13 9.52 -2.11
CA SER A 118 35.28 9.90 -2.92
C SER A 118 36.48 10.31 -2.06
N ALA A 119 36.24 11.13 -1.04
CA ALA A 119 37.27 11.54 -0.08
C ALA A 119 37.84 10.36 0.73
N LEU A 120 36.95 9.43 1.14
CA LEU A 120 37.35 8.20 1.84
C LEU A 120 38.27 7.34 0.95
N ARG A 121 37.88 7.11 -0.31
CA ARG A 121 38.67 6.33 -1.30
C ARG A 121 40.03 6.94 -1.53
N HIS A 122 40.09 8.27 -1.65
CA HIS A 122 41.36 8.97 -1.80
C HIS A 122 42.29 8.76 -0.59
N GLN A 123 41.76 8.80 0.62
CA GLN A 123 42.55 8.51 1.84
C GLN A 123 43.04 7.06 1.89
N VAL A 124 42.20 6.10 1.41
CA VAL A 124 42.59 4.69 1.29
C VAL A 124 43.74 4.54 0.27
N ASP A 125 43.65 5.19 -0.90
CA ASP A 125 44.66 5.12 -1.95
C ASP A 125 46.02 5.71 -1.53
N GLN A 126 45.96 6.81 -0.78
CA GLN A 126 47.11 7.44 -0.18
C GLN A 126 47.63 6.75 1.06
N GLN A 127 46.93 5.71 1.55
CA GLN A 127 47.23 5.03 2.83
C GLN A 127 47.33 6.02 4.00
N SER A 128 46.64 7.17 3.91
CA SER A 128 46.59 8.21 4.93
C SER A 128 45.56 7.94 6.02
N ILE A 129 44.79 6.88 5.88
CA ILE A 129 43.81 6.39 6.86
C ILE A 129 44.18 4.97 7.28
N ASN A 130 44.01 4.64 8.56
CA ASN A 130 44.23 3.27 9.04
C ASN A 130 42.99 2.38 8.69
N ASN A 131 43.21 1.06 8.75
CA ASN A 131 42.16 0.07 8.45
C ASN A 131 40.93 0.23 9.35
N ALA A 132 41.09 0.49 10.64
CA ALA A 132 39.98 0.62 11.58
C ALA A 132 39.08 1.84 11.21
N SER A 133 39.70 3.00 11.02
CA SER A 133 39.00 4.24 10.65
C SER A 133 38.37 4.17 9.26
N SER A 134 39.02 3.51 8.28
CA SER A 134 38.45 3.24 6.98
C SER A 134 37.19 2.36 7.09
N ALA A 135 37.30 1.25 7.81
CA ALA A 135 36.17 0.35 8.06
C ALA A 135 35.02 1.05 8.78
N GLU A 136 35.30 1.91 9.74
CA GLU A 136 34.29 2.70 10.48
C GLU A 136 33.53 3.66 9.54
N ARG A 137 34.24 4.39 8.68
CA ARG A 137 33.61 5.33 7.74
C ARG A 137 32.75 4.62 6.69
N TYR A 138 33.24 3.52 6.11
CA TYR A 138 32.39 2.68 5.24
C TYR A 138 31.15 2.15 6.01
N THR A 139 31.36 1.72 7.24
CA THR A 139 30.26 1.21 8.08
C THR A 139 29.24 2.30 8.40
N ALA A 140 29.68 3.54 8.63
CA ALA A 140 28.78 4.67 8.84
C ALA A 140 27.88 4.92 7.62
N LEU A 141 28.46 4.95 6.40
CA LEU A 141 27.70 5.09 5.16
C LEU A 141 26.72 3.94 4.97
N ILE A 142 27.15 2.69 5.15
CA ILE A 142 26.31 1.51 5.04
C ILE A 142 25.17 1.57 6.07
N THR A 143 25.46 1.93 7.30
CA THR A 143 24.47 2.03 8.38
C THR A 143 23.46 3.13 8.09
N ALA A 144 23.87 4.28 7.53
CA ALA A 144 22.97 5.33 7.11
C ALA A 144 22.00 4.86 6.00
N MET A 145 22.49 4.08 5.05
CA MET A 145 21.67 3.49 4.00
C MET A 145 20.68 2.46 4.55
N ILE A 146 21.12 1.60 5.47
CA ILE A 146 20.22 0.64 6.12
C ILE A 146 19.16 1.36 6.97
N ALA A 147 19.55 2.42 7.68
CA ALA A 147 18.61 3.26 8.42
C ALA A 147 17.58 3.93 7.50
N GLN A 148 17.98 4.36 6.30
CA GLN A 148 17.05 4.89 5.30
C GLN A 148 16.05 3.83 4.80
N ASN A 149 16.48 2.57 4.64
CA ASN A 149 15.57 1.46 4.33
C ASN A 149 14.51 1.26 5.43
N HIS A 150 14.89 1.39 6.70
CA HIS A 150 13.93 1.37 7.80
C HIS A 150 12.96 2.56 7.77
N GLN A 151 13.40 3.73 7.32
CA GLN A 151 12.52 4.88 7.12
C GLN A 151 11.54 4.64 5.97
N LEU A 152 11.98 4.07 4.85
CA LEU A 152 11.10 3.66 3.75
C LEU A 152 10.06 2.63 4.22
N GLU A 153 10.49 1.62 4.99
CA GLU A 153 9.60 0.64 5.59
C GLU A 153 8.53 1.31 6.47
N ALA A 154 8.95 2.20 7.35
CA ALA A 154 8.06 2.92 8.28
C ALA A 154 7.07 3.86 7.56
N ALA A 155 7.44 4.37 6.39
CA ALA A 155 6.58 5.22 5.56
C ALA A 155 5.53 4.44 4.77
N LEU A 156 5.69 3.12 4.58
CA LEU A 156 4.75 2.30 3.84
C LEU A 156 3.43 2.13 4.60
N THR A 157 2.35 2.54 3.98
CA THR A 157 1.00 2.40 4.52
C THR A 157 0.38 1.03 4.24
N HIS A 158 0.92 0.29 3.26
CA HIS A 158 0.43 -1.04 2.91
C HIS A 158 1.08 -2.11 3.78
N ARG A 159 0.27 -2.75 4.64
CA ARG A 159 0.73 -3.66 5.70
C ARG A 159 1.61 -4.81 5.21
N ASP A 160 1.19 -5.47 4.13
CA ASP A 160 1.90 -6.65 3.65
C ASP A 160 3.23 -6.27 3.00
N MET A 161 3.28 -5.14 2.28
CA MET A 161 4.50 -4.62 1.69
C MET A 161 5.49 -4.16 2.76
N ALA A 162 5.02 -3.43 3.76
CA ALA A 162 5.83 -3.03 4.90
C ALA A 162 6.41 -4.24 5.64
N ARG A 163 5.60 -5.29 5.86
CA ARG A 163 6.07 -6.54 6.45
C ARG A 163 7.15 -7.21 5.60
N GLN A 164 6.97 -7.27 4.28
CA GLN A 164 7.97 -7.86 3.40
C GLN A 164 9.27 -7.06 3.41
N LEU A 165 9.18 -5.73 3.41
CA LEU A 165 10.36 -4.86 3.52
C LEU A 165 11.03 -5.00 4.90
N ALA A 166 10.26 -5.16 5.98
CA ALA A 166 10.78 -5.44 7.30
C ALA A 166 11.58 -6.75 7.34
N ILE A 167 11.08 -7.81 6.71
CA ILE A 167 11.78 -9.10 6.58
C ILE A 167 13.11 -8.90 5.84
N LEU A 168 13.09 -8.18 4.72
CA LEU A 168 14.29 -7.85 3.96
C LEU A 168 15.28 -7.05 4.79
N ASN A 169 14.83 -6.04 5.52
CA ASN A 169 15.67 -5.20 6.38
C ASN A 169 16.34 -6.03 7.50
N GLN A 170 15.62 -6.97 8.10
CA GLN A 170 16.23 -7.92 9.05
C GLN A 170 17.33 -8.74 8.40
N PHE A 171 17.09 -9.20 7.19
CA PHE A 171 18.08 -9.98 6.46
C PHE A 171 19.31 -9.15 6.09
N ILE A 172 19.12 -7.89 5.66
CA ILE A 172 20.21 -6.97 5.33
C ILE A 172 21.06 -6.66 6.55
N GLU A 173 20.43 -6.41 7.70
CA GLU A 173 21.16 -6.22 8.96
C GLU A 173 21.96 -7.47 9.35
N MET A 174 21.36 -8.65 9.25
CA MET A 174 22.06 -9.92 9.46
C MET A 174 23.28 -10.05 8.54
N LYS A 175 23.10 -9.76 7.25
CA LYS A 175 24.19 -9.80 6.25
C LYS A 175 25.28 -8.74 6.54
N GLU A 176 24.88 -7.54 6.97
CA GLU A 176 25.86 -6.52 7.40
C GLU A 176 26.69 -7.02 8.59
N ARG A 177 26.05 -7.69 9.57
CA ARG A 177 26.80 -8.29 10.69
C ARG A 177 27.77 -9.37 10.23
N ALA A 178 27.38 -10.20 9.25
CA ALA A 178 28.28 -11.16 8.62
C ALA A 178 29.46 -10.48 7.89
N GLY A 179 29.19 -9.35 7.23
CA GLY A 179 30.23 -8.53 6.59
C GLY A 179 31.21 -7.90 7.59
N ARG A 180 30.70 -7.41 8.72
CA ARG A 180 31.54 -6.89 9.84
C ARG A 180 32.35 -8.00 10.48
N GLU A 181 31.75 -9.16 10.69
CA GLU A 181 32.45 -10.35 11.19
C GLU A 181 33.63 -10.72 10.31
N ARG A 182 33.45 -10.77 8.99
CA ARG A 182 34.53 -11.00 8.04
C ARG A 182 35.73 -10.05 8.29
N ALA A 183 35.42 -8.75 8.49
CA ALA A 183 36.46 -7.76 8.74
C ALA A 183 37.12 -7.93 10.10
N ILE A 184 36.35 -8.17 11.17
CA ILE A 184 36.87 -8.33 12.54
C ILE A 184 37.73 -9.57 12.63
N LEU A 185 37.22 -10.74 12.24
CA LEU A 185 37.97 -11.99 12.30
C LEU A 185 39.15 -12.01 11.30
N GLY A 186 39.01 -11.34 10.15
CA GLY A 186 40.14 -11.14 9.24
C GLY A 186 41.29 -10.39 9.90
N LEU A 187 41.00 -9.37 10.69
CA LEU A 187 42.02 -8.66 11.47
C LEU A 187 42.58 -9.53 12.60
N VAL A 188 41.74 -10.30 13.28
CA VAL A 188 42.16 -11.22 14.34
C VAL A 188 43.09 -12.29 13.80
N PHE A 189 42.74 -12.96 12.71
CA PHE A 189 43.55 -14.02 12.11
C PHE A 189 44.86 -13.46 11.48
N SER A 190 44.79 -12.28 10.90
CA SER A 190 46.00 -11.60 10.41
C SER A 190 46.97 -11.20 11.55
N ARG A 191 46.48 -10.90 12.75
CA ARG A 191 47.25 -10.64 13.95
C ARG A 191 47.68 -11.92 14.68
N GLY A 192 46.99 -13.01 14.41
CA GLY A 192 47.20 -14.31 15.03
C GLY A 192 46.57 -14.51 16.40
N SER A 193 45.93 -13.48 16.99
CA SER A 193 45.29 -13.61 18.31
C SER A 193 44.26 -12.50 18.55
N PHE A 194 43.36 -12.73 19.51
CA PHE A 194 42.47 -11.71 20.04
C PHE A 194 43.16 -10.81 21.08
N ASN A 195 42.84 -9.52 21.01
CA ASN A 195 42.90 -8.65 22.18
C ASN A 195 41.49 -8.43 22.74
N SER A 196 41.36 -7.87 23.93
CA SER A 196 40.08 -7.63 24.60
C SER A 196 39.10 -6.79 23.78
N GLU A 197 39.60 -5.79 23.07
CA GLU A 197 38.80 -4.92 22.21
C GLU A 197 38.20 -5.69 21.02
N LEU A 198 39.04 -6.45 20.28
CA LEU A 198 38.57 -7.22 19.14
C LEU A 198 37.61 -8.33 19.55
N LEU A 199 37.85 -8.95 20.71
CA LEU A 199 36.95 -9.97 21.23
C LEU A 199 35.60 -9.37 21.62
N ALA A 200 35.58 -8.21 22.27
CA ALA A 200 34.35 -7.48 22.59
C ALA A 200 33.59 -7.09 21.31
N ARG A 201 34.30 -6.56 20.31
CA ARG A 201 33.68 -6.16 19.01
C ARG A 201 33.12 -7.39 18.29
N PHE A 202 33.83 -8.50 18.28
CA PHE A 202 33.36 -9.73 17.65
C PHE A 202 32.14 -10.29 18.38
N SER A 203 32.16 -10.39 19.70
CA SER A 203 31.05 -10.90 20.51
C SER A 203 29.78 -10.05 20.34
N ASN A 204 29.91 -8.73 20.41
CA ASN A 204 28.80 -7.81 20.18
C ASN A 204 28.22 -7.97 18.77
N ASN A 205 29.09 -8.10 17.75
CA ASN A 205 28.66 -8.26 16.38
C ASN A 205 27.98 -9.61 16.14
N LEU A 206 28.48 -10.69 16.72
CA LEU A 206 27.88 -12.02 16.60
C LEU A 206 26.54 -12.11 17.33
N GLY A 207 26.41 -11.45 18.51
CA GLY A 207 25.13 -11.32 19.20
C GLY A 207 24.10 -10.58 18.37
N ALA A 208 24.48 -9.45 17.74
CA ALA A 208 23.60 -8.73 16.83
C ALA A 208 23.20 -9.60 15.61
N TYR A 209 24.15 -10.33 15.01
CA TYR A 209 23.86 -11.26 13.93
C TYR A 209 22.78 -12.27 14.33
N ASN A 210 22.95 -12.92 15.49
CA ASN A 210 22.02 -13.92 15.96
C ASN A 210 20.62 -13.34 16.22
N ALA A 211 20.54 -12.13 16.77
CA ALA A 211 19.28 -11.46 17.01
C ALA A 211 18.53 -11.15 15.71
N PHE A 212 19.23 -10.60 14.72
CA PHE A 212 18.63 -10.33 13.41
C PHE A 212 18.24 -11.64 12.71
N ALA A 213 19.04 -12.69 12.81
CA ALA A 213 18.73 -14.02 12.28
C ALA A 213 17.47 -14.61 12.93
N GLU A 214 17.35 -14.52 14.24
CA GLU A 214 16.17 -15.01 14.97
C GLU A 214 14.93 -14.23 14.59
N ASN A 215 14.99 -12.91 14.54
CA ASN A 215 13.88 -12.08 14.11
C ASN A 215 13.47 -12.36 12.66
N PHE A 216 14.44 -12.46 11.77
CA PHE A 216 14.20 -12.84 10.39
C PHE A 216 13.44 -14.17 10.31
N LEU A 217 13.92 -15.22 11.00
CA LEU A 217 13.28 -16.54 10.99
C LEU A 217 11.87 -16.55 11.58
N ARG A 218 11.56 -15.64 12.51
CA ARG A 218 10.20 -15.47 13.06
C ARG A 218 9.24 -14.78 12.08
N MET A 219 9.76 -13.96 11.18
CA MET A 219 8.94 -13.12 10.30
C MET A 219 8.67 -13.75 8.94
N VAL A 220 9.60 -14.56 8.45
CA VAL A 220 9.53 -15.18 7.12
C VAL A 220 8.42 -16.22 7.00
N SER A 221 7.95 -16.39 5.77
CA SER A 221 7.02 -17.47 5.44
C SER A 221 7.69 -18.84 5.56
N PRO A 222 6.91 -19.93 5.73
CA PRO A 222 7.45 -21.29 5.76
C PRO A 222 8.27 -21.64 4.49
N GLN A 223 7.88 -21.12 3.35
CA GLN A 223 8.59 -21.30 2.09
C GLN A 223 9.96 -20.60 2.10
N GLN A 224 10.01 -19.35 2.50
CA GLN A 224 11.25 -18.58 2.65
C GLN A 224 12.16 -19.20 3.71
N GLN A 225 11.59 -19.70 4.82
CA GLN A 225 12.33 -20.40 5.85
C GLN A 225 12.98 -21.69 5.32
N SER A 226 12.25 -22.44 4.50
CA SER A 226 12.78 -23.66 3.85
C SER A 226 13.92 -23.31 2.88
N ALA A 227 13.74 -22.29 2.05
CA ALA A 227 14.76 -21.81 1.12
C ALA A 227 16.03 -21.36 1.86
N TRP A 228 15.87 -20.59 2.95
CA TRP A 228 16.99 -20.19 3.79
C TRP A 228 17.70 -21.38 4.43
N ARG A 229 16.96 -22.35 4.95
CA ARG A 229 17.56 -23.58 5.52
C ARG A 229 18.39 -24.34 4.50
N THR A 230 17.88 -24.49 3.29
CA THR A 230 18.59 -25.16 2.19
C THR A 230 19.88 -24.41 1.85
N LEU A 231 19.81 -23.09 1.69
CA LEU A 231 20.95 -22.27 1.37
C LEU A 231 22.00 -22.25 2.52
N SER A 232 21.56 -22.23 3.76
CA SER A 232 22.44 -22.25 4.95
C SER A 232 23.13 -23.61 5.17
N GLN A 233 22.78 -24.66 4.43
CA GLN A 233 23.51 -25.92 4.38
C GLN A 233 24.77 -25.83 3.52
N HIS A 234 24.99 -24.75 2.78
CA HIS A 234 26.23 -24.56 2.04
C HIS A 234 27.44 -24.60 2.98
N ASN A 235 28.52 -25.27 2.57
CA ASN A 235 29.70 -25.53 3.41
C ASN A 235 30.30 -24.26 4.05
N SER A 236 30.18 -23.11 3.39
CA SER A 236 30.68 -21.84 3.94
C SER A 236 30.02 -21.44 5.26
N PHE A 237 28.76 -21.80 5.51
CA PHE A 237 28.11 -21.52 6.79
C PHE A 237 28.65 -22.42 7.90
N ALA A 238 28.81 -23.71 7.63
CA ALA A 238 29.34 -24.67 8.60
C ALA A 238 30.80 -24.36 8.98
N GLU A 239 31.62 -24.04 7.99
CA GLU A 239 33.01 -23.68 8.23
C GLU A 239 33.18 -22.33 8.96
N VAL A 240 32.37 -21.33 8.62
CA VAL A 240 32.35 -20.08 9.38
C VAL A 240 31.96 -20.35 10.83
N ALA A 241 30.89 -21.14 11.07
CA ALA A 241 30.47 -21.48 12.44
C ALA A 241 31.60 -22.22 13.22
N ARG A 242 32.31 -23.13 12.55
CA ARG A 242 33.47 -23.80 13.15
C ARG A 242 34.56 -22.81 13.54
N LEU A 243 34.86 -21.83 12.67
CA LEU A 243 35.91 -20.82 12.99
C LEU A 243 35.43 -19.84 14.07
N GLN A 244 34.13 -19.51 14.12
CA GLN A 244 33.56 -18.76 15.24
C GLN A 244 33.74 -19.49 16.57
N GLN A 245 33.45 -20.79 16.62
CA GLN A 245 33.65 -21.61 17.82
C GLN A 245 35.13 -21.68 18.20
N LEU A 246 36.02 -21.89 17.22
CA LEU A 246 37.45 -21.85 17.46
C LEU A 246 37.87 -20.52 18.08
N ALA A 247 37.41 -19.41 17.52
CA ALA A 247 37.69 -18.07 18.00
C ALA A 247 37.22 -17.85 19.45
N PHE A 248 36.05 -18.37 19.82
CA PHE A 248 35.52 -18.27 21.18
C PHE A 248 36.22 -19.19 22.19
N ASN A 249 36.66 -20.35 21.75
CA ASN A 249 37.29 -21.35 22.62
C ASN A 249 38.80 -21.08 22.84
N THR A 250 39.38 -20.14 22.09
CA THR A 250 40.79 -19.76 22.22
C THR A 250 40.93 -18.64 23.26
N ALA A 251 41.78 -18.83 24.23
CA ALA A 251 41.99 -17.85 25.28
C ALA A 251 42.56 -16.55 24.73
N LEU A 252 42.32 -15.44 25.46
CA LEU A 252 42.79 -14.13 25.06
C LEU A 252 44.32 -14.09 24.93
N GLY A 253 44.80 -13.68 23.78
CA GLY A 253 46.25 -13.64 23.50
C GLY A 253 46.87 -14.96 23.03
N GLU A 254 46.16 -16.06 23.10
CA GLU A 254 46.63 -17.32 22.53
C GLU A 254 46.61 -17.28 20.97
N PRO A 255 47.55 -17.98 20.31
CA PRO A 255 47.67 -17.95 18.88
C PRO A 255 46.51 -18.67 18.20
N LEU A 256 45.88 -17.99 17.27
CA LEU A 256 44.88 -18.52 16.35
C LEU A 256 45.55 -18.81 14.99
N ASN A 257 45.84 -20.08 14.73
CA ASN A 257 46.49 -20.53 13.51
C ASN A 257 45.45 -20.69 12.36
N VAL A 258 44.90 -19.58 11.94
CA VAL A 258 43.94 -19.52 10.84
C VAL A 258 44.51 -18.58 9.75
N ASP A 259 44.55 -19.04 8.52
CA ASP A 259 44.95 -18.21 7.38
C ASP A 259 43.90 -17.14 7.10
N ASP A 260 44.31 -15.87 7.13
CA ASP A 260 43.44 -14.72 6.95
C ASP A 260 42.84 -14.61 5.53
N GLY A 261 43.59 -15.12 4.53
CA GLY A 261 43.11 -15.19 3.15
C GLY A 261 42.02 -16.25 2.96
N GLN A 262 42.24 -17.45 3.51
CA GLN A 262 41.24 -18.53 3.51
C GLN A 262 39.98 -18.11 4.26
N TRP A 263 40.14 -17.45 5.42
CA TRP A 263 38.99 -16.85 6.12
C TRP A 263 38.24 -15.87 5.28
N PHE A 264 38.96 -14.93 4.61
CA PHE A 264 38.31 -13.91 3.77
C PHE A 264 37.51 -14.53 2.63
N ASP A 265 38.07 -15.54 1.94
CA ASP A 265 37.39 -16.23 0.84
C ASP A 265 36.17 -17.04 1.34
N LEU A 266 36.31 -17.72 2.47
CA LEU A 266 35.21 -18.46 3.11
C LEU A 266 34.04 -17.54 3.53
N ALA A 267 34.37 -16.47 4.25
CA ALA A 267 33.37 -15.49 4.69
C ALA A 267 32.72 -14.76 3.49
N THR A 268 33.51 -14.54 2.41
CA THR A 268 32.99 -13.97 1.16
C THR A 268 32.05 -14.95 0.46
N SER A 269 32.36 -16.25 0.44
CA SER A 269 31.47 -17.28 -0.07
C SER A 269 30.14 -17.32 0.68
N ARG A 270 30.17 -17.27 2.04
CA ARG A 270 28.93 -17.15 2.83
C ARG A 270 28.13 -15.90 2.47
N LEU A 271 28.78 -14.76 2.34
CA LEU A 271 28.12 -13.51 1.96
C LEU A 271 27.54 -13.56 0.54
N ALA A 272 28.18 -14.27 -0.38
CA ALA A 272 27.65 -14.48 -1.72
C ALA A 272 26.34 -15.31 -1.69
N GLN A 273 26.30 -16.36 -0.89
CA GLN A 273 25.07 -17.14 -0.67
C GLN A 273 23.97 -16.27 -0.05
N MET A 274 24.31 -15.45 0.95
CA MET A 274 23.35 -14.50 1.53
C MET A 274 22.87 -13.48 0.50
N ALA A 275 23.72 -12.99 -0.40
CA ALA A 275 23.33 -12.07 -1.45
C ALA A 275 22.39 -12.72 -2.50
N GLU A 276 22.57 -14.01 -2.79
CA GLU A 276 21.64 -14.77 -3.64
C GLU A 276 20.24 -14.84 -3.02
N PHE A 277 20.16 -15.15 -1.73
CA PHE A 277 18.90 -15.15 -1.01
C PHE A 277 18.24 -13.77 -0.92
N GLU A 278 19.03 -12.73 -0.68
CA GLU A 278 18.56 -11.35 -0.70
C GLU A 278 17.97 -10.98 -2.08
N THR A 279 18.62 -11.42 -3.16
CA THR A 279 18.11 -11.19 -4.51
C THR A 279 16.75 -11.85 -4.72
N ALA A 280 16.57 -13.08 -4.19
CA ALA A 280 15.28 -13.76 -4.23
C ALA A 280 14.20 -13.02 -3.40
N LEU A 281 14.55 -12.55 -2.19
CA LEU A 281 13.64 -11.74 -1.39
C LEU A 281 13.23 -10.45 -2.11
N ASN A 282 14.18 -9.74 -2.71
CA ASN A 282 13.89 -8.52 -3.49
C ASN A 282 12.97 -8.82 -4.68
N ALA A 283 13.18 -9.94 -5.39
CA ALA A 283 12.33 -10.36 -6.49
C ALA A 283 10.90 -10.68 -6.03
N ASP A 284 10.74 -11.36 -4.90
CA ASP A 284 9.43 -11.65 -4.30
C ASP A 284 8.69 -10.36 -3.94
N ILE A 285 9.40 -9.39 -3.35
CA ILE A 285 8.84 -8.10 -2.95
C ILE A 285 8.45 -7.29 -4.19
N ALA A 286 9.31 -7.21 -5.18
CA ALA A 286 9.03 -6.51 -6.44
C ALA A 286 7.81 -7.12 -7.16
N GLY A 287 7.74 -8.45 -7.25
CA GLY A 287 6.58 -9.13 -7.81
C GLY A 287 5.29 -8.86 -7.05
N SER A 288 5.36 -8.80 -5.72
CA SER A 288 4.21 -8.46 -4.87
C SER A 288 3.77 -7.00 -5.07
N ALA A 289 4.72 -6.06 -5.21
CA ALA A 289 4.42 -4.66 -5.48
C ALA A 289 3.78 -4.47 -6.86
N GLU A 290 4.29 -5.17 -7.88
CA GLU A 290 3.71 -5.17 -9.22
C GLU A 290 2.28 -5.73 -9.23
N GLN A 291 2.05 -6.84 -8.52
CA GLN A 291 0.71 -7.42 -8.37
C GLN A 291 -0.24 -6.45 -7.67
N LEU A 292 0.21 -5.76 -6.62
CA LEU A 292 -0.57 -4.75 -5.93
C LEU A 292 -0.96 -3.60 -6.87
N GLN A 293 -0.01 -3.11 -7.66
CA GLN A 293 -0.25 -2.05 -8.64
C GLN A 293 -1.24 -2.51 -9.72
N GLN A 294 -1.05 -3.69 -10.29
CA GLN A 294 -1.96 -4.26 -11.29
C GLN A 294 -3.36 -4.48 -10.73
N GLN A 295 -3.49 -4.97 -9.49
CA GLN A 295 -4.78 -5.14 -8.83
C GLN A 295 -5.49 -3.80 -8.60
N SER A 296 -4.77 -2.78 -8.14
CA SER A 296 -5.32 -1.44 -7.91
C SER A 296 -5.80 -0.81 -9.22
N VAL A 297 -5.01 -0.89 -10.28
CA VAL A 297 -5.37 -0.41 -11.62
C VAL A 297 -6.58 -1.18 -12.17
N ARG A 298 -6.59 -2.51 -12.03
CA ARG A 298 -7.73 -3.33 -12.46
C ARG A 298 -9.01 -2.97 -11.71
N GLN A 299 -8.92 -2.78 -10.40
CA GLN A 299 -10.07 -2.35 -9.59
C GLN A 299 -10.61 -0.99 -10.03
N LEU A 300 -9.70 -0.03 -10.31
CA LEU A 300 -10.08 1.28 -10.84
C LEU A 300 -10.86 1.16 -12.16
N TRP A 301 -10.37 0.36 -13.10
CA TRP A 301 -11.05 0.16 -14.39
C TRP A 301 -12.38 -0.58 -14.26
N LEU A 302 -12.46 -1.59 -13.40
CA LEU A 302 -13.72 -2.28 -13.12
C LEU A 302 -14.75 -1.34 -12.49
N LEU A 303 -14.32 -0.47 -11.58
CA LEU A 303 -15.19 0.54 -10.99
C LEU A 303 -15.64 1.56 -12.03
N ALA A 304 -14.73 2.06 -12.87
CA ALA A 304 -15.05 2.97 -13.96
C ALA A 304 -16.09 2.36 -14.93
N ALA A 305 -15.88 1.11 -15.35
CA ALA A 305 -16.80 0.38 -16.19
C ALA A 305 -18.18 0.20 -15.53
N ALA A 306 -18.22 -0.14 -14.23
CA ALA A 306 -19.45 -0.27 -13.48
C ALA A 306 -20.21 1.06 -13.39
N ILE A 307 -19.51 2.17 -13.13
CA ILE A 307 -20.09 3.52 -13.10
C ILE A 307 -20.72 3.86 -14.46
N VAL A 308 -20.00 3.63 -15.55
CA VAL A 308 -20.49 3.89 -16.90
C VAL A 308 -21.73 3.04 -17.20
N LEU A 309 -21.69 1.75 -16.87
CA LEU A 309 -22.80 0.83 -17.09
C LEU A 309 -24.05 1.26 -16.29
N ILE A 310 -23.89 1.54 -15.00
CA ILE A 310 -24.99 1.98 -14.14
C ILE A 310 -25.56 3.30 -14.66
N SER A 311 -24.70 4.26 -15.02
CA SER A 311 -25.13 5.55 -15.57
C SER A 311 -25.89 5.38 -16.88
N ALA A 312 -25.43 4.50 -17.76
CA ALA A 312 -26.09 4.20 -19.01
C ALA A 312 -27.49 3.56 -18.79
N VAL A 313 -27.57 2.57 -17.87
CA VAL A 313 -28.83 1.93 -17.50
C VAL A 313 -29.80 2.96 -16.93
N LEU A 314 -29.34 3.80 -15.99
CA LEU A 314 -30.16 4.87 -15.41
C LEU A 314 -30.67 5.86 -16.49
N ALA A 315 -29.78 6.26 -17.41
CA ALA A 315 -30.16 7.17 -18.52
C ALA A 315 -31.19 6.53 -19.46
N ILE A 316 -31.03 5.25 -19.77
CA ILE A 316 -31.97 4.50 -20.63
C ILE A 316 -33.33 4.39 -19.93
N VAL A 317 -33.35 3.94 -18.67
CA VAL A 317 -34.61 3.81 -17.90
C VAL A 317 -35.28 5.17 -17.75
N ALA A 318 -34.54 6.23 -17.43
CA ALA A 318 -35.07 7.58 -17.35
C ALA A 318 -35.63 8.04 -18.67
N GLY A 319 -34.93 7.81 -19.80
CA GLY A 319 -35.35 8.17 -21.13
C GLY A 319 -36.64 7.45 -21.56
N ILE A 320 -36.72 6.14 -21.32
CA ILE A 320 -37.90 5.33 -21.62
C ILE A 320 -39.08 5.80 -20.77
N THR A 321 -38.90 5.97 -19.46
CA THR A 321 -39.95 6.42 -18.53
C THR A 321 -40.45 7.81 -18.91
N MET A 322 -39.56 8.77 -19.21
CA MET A 322 -39.91 10.11 -19.59
C MET A 322 -40.66 10.15 -20.92
N ARG A 323 -40.20 9.38 -21.91
CA ARG A 323 -40.90 9.28 -23.22
C ARG A 323 -42.28 8.68 -23.08
N SER A 324 -42.41 7.60 -22.32
CA SER A 324 -43.68 6.91 -22.06
C SER A 324 -44.71 7.86 -21.42
N ILE A 325 -44.30 8.50 -20.32
CA ILE A 325 -45.20 9.42 -19.59
C ILE A 325 -45.51 10.66 -20.40
N SER A 326 -44.52 11.25 -21.10
CA SER A 326 -44.78 12.42 -21.96
C SER A 326 -45.72 12.09 -23.10
N ALA A 327 -45.55 10.95 -23.76
CA ALA A 327 -46.43 10.50 -24.83
C ALA A 327 -47.87 10.28 -24.34
N ALA A 328 -48.02 9.66 -23.17
CA ALA A 328 -49.31 9.43 -22.52
C ALA A 328 -50.02 10.77 -22.24
N VAL A 329 -49.33 11.67 -21.53
CA VAL A 329 -49.87 12.98 -21.15
C VAL A 329 -50.22 13.81 -22.39
N CYS A 330 -49.34 13.91 -23.39
CA CYS A 330 -49.60 14.67 -24.62
C CYS A 330 -50.79 14.08 -25.40
N SER A 331 -50.91 12.75 -25.52
CA SER A 331 -52.02 12.11 -26.22
C SER A 331 -53.35 12.38 -25.51
N ILE A 332 -53.38 12.26 -24.19
CA ILE A 332 -54.59 12.51 -23.38
C ILE A 332 -54.95 14.00 -23.43
N GLU A 333 -53.98 14.91 -23.24
CA GLU A 333 -54.17 16.36 -23.25
C GLU A 333 -54.68 16.83 -24.62
N SER A 334 -54.10 16.35 -25.73
CA SER A 334 -54.53 16.69 -27.07
C SER A 334 -55.97 16.24 -27.34
N THR A 335 -56.34 15.03 -26.88
CA THR A 335 -57.68 14.49 -27.00
C THR A 335 -58.70 15.31 -26.18
N ILE A 336 -58.36 15.61 -24.92
CA ILE A 336 -59.23 16.44 -24.08
C ILE A 336 -59.38 17.83 -24.65
N THR A 337 -58.28 18.40 -25.18
CA THR A 337 -58.33 19.71 -25.83
C THR A 337 -59.21 19.73 -27.10
N ALA A 338 -59.15 18.67 -27.90
CA ALA A 338 -60.03 18.51 -29.07
C ALA A 338 -61.51 18.35 -28.64
N LEU A 339 -61.74 17.53 -27.60
CA LEU A 339 -63.04 17.37 -26.98
C LEU A 339 -63.56 18.71 -26.43
N ALA A 340 -62.73 19.51 -25.78
CA ALA A 340 -63.08 20.86 -25.31
C ALA A 340 -63.42 21.83 -26.43
N LYS A 341 -62.82 21.63 -27.62
CA LYS A 341 -63.16 22.37 -28.85
C LYS A 341 -64.41 21.81 -29.61
N ARG A 342 -65.10 20.89 -28.97
CA ARG A 342 -66.32 20.24 -29.50
C ARG A 342 -66.05 19.22 -30.62
N ASP A 343 -64.83 18.79 -30.84
CA ASP A 343 -64.49 17.65 -31.68
C ASP A 343 -64.65 16.35 -30.94
N LEU A 344 -65.85 15.80 -30.95
CA LEU A 344 -66.20 14.54 -30.27
C LEU A 344 -65.71 13.31 -31.05
N THR A 345 -65.07 13.49 -32.19
CA THR A 345 -64.45 12.38 -32.95
C THR A 345 -63.02 12.10 -32.52
N ALA A 346 -62.41 13.01 -31.77
CA ALA A 346 -61.07 12.87 -31.26
C ALA A 346 -60.96 11.65 -30.30
N ARG A 347 -59.92 10.87 -30.49
CA ARG A 347 -59.59 9.70 -29.65
C ARG A 347 -58.13 9.73 -29.25
N SER A 348 -57.86 9.37 -28.00
CA SER A 348 -56.52 9.10 -27.58
C SER A 348 -56.03 7.78 -28.18
N HIS A 349 -54.86 7.82 -28.85
CA HIS A 349 -54.23 6.66 -29.45
C HIS A 349 -53.23 5.99 -28.47
N TYR A 350 -53.11 6.52 -27.26
CA TYR A 350 -52.24 5.93 -26.25
C TYR A 350 -52.83 4.61 -25.73
N LYS A 351 -52.05 3.51 -25.92
CA LYS A 351 -52.44 2.17 -25.49
C LYS A 351 -51.40 1.64 -24.49
N SER A 352 -51.82 1.48 -23.25
CA SER A 352 -51.00 0.88 -22.18
C SER A 352 -51.91 0.20 -21.17
N LYS A 353 -51.34 -0.75 -20.38
CA LYS A 353 -52.07 -1.37 -19.27
C LYS A 353 -51.89 -0.61 -17.95
N ASP A 354 -51.17 0.51 -17.97
CA ASP A 354 -50.91 1.38 -16.84
C ASP A 354 -52.07 2.34 -16.54
N GLU A 355 -51.87 3.22 -15.57
CA GLU A 355 -52.85 4.23 -15.15
C GLU A 355 -53.19 5.19 -16.28
N PHE A 356 -52.25 5.55 -17.13
CA PHE A 356 -52.45 6.44 -18.25
C PHE A 356 -53.25 5.77 -19.38
N GLY A 357 -53.04 4.47 -19.61
CA GLY A 357 -53.85 3.68 -20.53
C GLY A 357 -55.29 3.64 -20.08
N ARG A 358 -55.56 3.44 -18.79
CA ARG A 358 -56.94 3.49 -18.22
C ARG A 358 -57.55 4.88 -18.38
N ILE A 359 -56.77 5.98 -18.18
CA ILE A 359 -57.25 7.35 -18.40
C ILE A 359 -57.56 7.58 -19.88
N ALA A 360 -56.71 7.13 -20.78
CA ALA A 360 -56.94 7.24 -22.21
C ALA A 360 -58.21 6.51 -22.68
N ASP A 361 -58.40 5.26 -22.18
CA ASP A 361 -59.60 4.45 -22.45
C ASP A 361 -60.86 5.13 -21.88
N SER A 362 -60.75 5.64 -20.64
CA SER A 362 -61.84 6.38 -20.02
C SER A 362 -62.19 7.66 -20.80
N THR A 363 -61.17 8.37 -21.30
CA THR A 363 -61.33 9.56 -22.13
C THR A 363 -62.01 9.21 -23.48
N ASN A 364 -61.59 8.11 -24.10
CA ASN A 364 -62.17 7.62 -25.33
C ASN A 364 -63.61 7.15 -25.11
N SER A 365 -63.87 6.44 -24.01
CA SER A 365 -65.22 6.03 -23.63
C SER A 365 -66.13 7.26 -23.38
N MET A 366 -65.59 8.28 -22.68
CA MET A 366 -66.29 9.54 -22.46
C MET A 366 -66.59 10.23 -23.76
N ALA A 367 -65.65 10.29 -24.71
CA ALA A 367 -65.85 10.84 -26.00
C ALA A 367 -66.97 10.11 -26.80
N GLN A 368 -66.96 8.77 -26.68
CA GLN A 368 -67.97 7.93 -27.32
C GLN A 368 -69.34 8.11 -26.68
N GLU A 369 -69.41 8.19 -25.36
CA GLU A 369 -70.65 8.48 -24.69
C GLU A 369 -71.19 9.88 -24.98
N LEU A 370 -70.29 10.88 -25.02
CA LEU A 370 -70.71 12.24 -25.46
C LEU A 370 -71.22 12.24 -26.87
N GLN A 371 -70.63 11.51 -27.82
CA GLN A 371 -71.16 11.38 -29.17
C GLN A 371 -72.55 10.75 -29.19
N ARG A 372 -72.75 9.67 -28.39
CA ARG A 372 -74.04 9.00 -28.25
C ARG A 372 -75.07 9.96 -27.69
N VAL A 373 -74.75 10.68 -26.60
CA VAL A 373 -75.60 11.64 -25.95
C VAL A 373 -76.00 12.77 -26.93
N ILE A 374 -75.02 13.35 -27.67
CA ILE A 374 -75.27 14.38 -28.66
C ILE A 374 -76.16 13.85 -29.80
N HIS A 375 -75.93 12.58 -30.21
CA HIS A 375 -76.76 11.97 -31.25
C HIS A 375 -78.18 11.74 -30.75
N GLU A 376 -78.39 11.31 -29.53
CA GLU A 376 -79.66 11.14 -28.86
C GLU A 376 -80.38 12.49 -28.66
N ILE A 377 -79.62 13.56 -28.29
CA ILE A 377 -80.17 14.92 -28.18
C ILE A 377 -80.59 15.44 -29.54
N GLY A 378 -79.77 15.18 -30.60
CA GLY A 378 -80.13 15.58 -32.00
C GLY A 378 -81.39 14.88 -32.50
N GLY A 379 -81.69 13.66 -32.06
CA GLY A 379 -82.89 12.91 -32.37
C GLY A 379 -84.10 13.36 -31.56
N ALA A 380 -83.91 14.02 -30.45
CA ALA A 380 -84.92 14.41 -29.49
C ALA A 380 -85.20 15.95 -29.51
N THR A 381 -85.17 16.59 -30.73
CA THR A 381 -85.40 18.04 -30.85
C THR A 381 -86.72 18.55 -30.27
N ALA A 382 -87.61 17.66 -29.90
CA ALA A 382 -88.85 17.97 -29.22
C ALA A 382 -88.80 17.98 -27.68
N GLN A 383 -87.64 17.61 -27.09
CA GLN A 383 -87.50 17.53 -25.60
C GLN A 383 -86.34 18.41 -25.08
N VAL A 384 -86.32 19.65 -25.59
CA VAL A 384 -85.25 20.63 -25.23
C VAL A 384 -85.15 20.90 -23.71
N ALA A 385 -86.27 20.77 -23.00
CA ALA A 385 -86.29 21.00 -21.55
C ALA A 385 -85.52 19.90 -20.78
N THR A 386 -85.69 18.62 -21.14
CA THR A 386 -84.98 17.51 -20.49
C THR A 386 -83.53 17.49 -20.86
N ALA A 387 -83.17 17.86 -22.09
CA ALA A 387 -81.79 17.97 -22.52
C ALA A 387 -81.05 19.10 -21.80
N ALA A 388 -81.64 20.20 -21.47
CA ALA A 388 -81.06 21.30 -20.71
C ALA A 388 -80.76 20.89 -19.25
N GLU A 389 -81.71 20.16 -18.62
CA GLU A 389 -81.47 19.61 -17.27
C GLU A 389 -80.34 18.56 -17.29
N GLN A 390 -80.33 17.69 -18.33
CA GLN A 390 -79.29 16.64 -18.44
C GLN A 390 -77.90 17.24 -18.74
N SER A 391 -77.85 18.31 -19.56
CA SER A 391 -76.63 19.04 -19.80
C SER A 391 -76.11 19.74 -18.55
N SER A 392 -77.01 20.24 -17.67
CA SER A 392 -76.66 20.80 -16.39
C SER A 392 -76.08 19.74 -15.47
N ALA A 393 -76.65 18.53 -15.42
CA ALA A 393 -76.17 17.43 -14.63
C ALA A 393 -74.77 16.91 -15.09
N VAL A 394 -74.58 16.83 -16.44
CA VAL A 394 -73.30 16.44 -17.00
C VAL A 394 -72.21 17.49 -16.73
N THR A 395 -72.56 18.77 -16.79
CA THR A 395 -71.61 19.86 -16.44
C THR A 395 -71.18 19.82 -14.95
N LEU A 396 -72.16 19.54 -14.07
CA LEU A 396 -71.92 19.37 -12.63
C LEU A 396 -71.02 18.16 -12.36
N GLN A 397 -71.21 17.07 -13.09
CA GLN A 397 -70.39 15.87 -12.92
C GLN A 397 -68.95 16.07 -13.46
N THR A 398 -68.84 16.82 -14.58
CA THR A 398 -67.54 17.20 -15.12
C THR A 398 -66.80 18.13 -14.17
N SER A 399 -67.51 19.10 -13.56
CA SER A 399 -66.95 20.01 -12.55
C SER A 399 -66.49 19.24 -11.31
N LYS A 400 -67.26 18.24 -10.84
CA LYS A 400 -66.80 17.37 -9.79
C LYS A 400 -65.61 16.52 -10.18
N GLY A 401 -65.56 16.03 -11.43
CA GLY A 401 -64.41 15.30 -11.96
C GLY A 401 -63.16 16.15 -12.01
N VAL A 402 -63.29 17.42 -12.43
CA VAL A 402 -62.17 18.36 -12.44
C VAL A 402 -61.72 18.71 -11.04
N GLN A 403 -62.67 18.87 -10.08
CA GLN A 403 -62.29 19.07 -8.67
C GLN A 403 -61.59 17.83 -8.08
N GLN A 404 -62.05 16.65 -8.44
CA GLN A 404 -61.38 15.41 -8.02
C GLN A 404 -59.98 15.30 -8.63
N GLN A 405 -59.87 15.61 -9.90
CA GLN A 405 -58.58 15.60 -10.63
C GLN A 405 -57.61 16.67 -10.06
N GLN A 406 -58.14 17.79 -9.60
CA GLN A 406 -57.33 18.81 -8.92
C GLN A 406 -56.83 18.29 -7.56
N GLN A 407 -57.67 17.58 -6.79
CA GLN A 407 -57.27 16.94 -5.52
C GLN A 407 -56.24 15.83 -5.75
N ASP A 408 -56.43 15.01 -6.79
CA ASP A 408 -55.47 13.96 -7.11
C ASP A 408 -54.12 14.56 -7.56
N THR A 409 -54.18 15.69 -8.29
CA THR A 409 -52.96 16.40 -8.67
C THR A 409 -52.21 17.02 -7.48
N GLU A 410 -52.95 17.57 -6.50
CA GLU A 410 -52.36 18.04 -5.25
C GLU A 410 -51.72 16.90 -4.41
N MET A 411 -52.39 15.73 -4.37
CA MET A 411 -51.82 14.55 -3.70
C MET A 411 -50.52 14.06 -4.38
N VAL A 412 -50.52 14.05 -5.74
CA VAL A 412 -49.31 13.71 -6.50
C VAL A 412 -48.21 14.74 -6.24
N ALA A 413 -48.55 16.03 -6.21
CA ALA A 413 -47.57 17.07 -5.92
C ALA A 413 -46.99 16.94 -4.50
N THR A 414 -47.84 16.55 -3.53
CA THR A 414 -47.37 16.29 -2.14
C THR A 414 -46.46 15.09 -2.07
N ALA A 415 -46.85 13.96 -2.70
CA ALA A 415 -46.01 12.78 -2.78
C ALA A 415 -44.67 13.05 -3.48
N MET A 416 -44.65 13.90 -4.49
CA MET A 416 -43.43 14.34 -5.16
C MET A 416 -42.55 15.20 -4.25
N HIS A 417 -43.17 16.00 -3.39
CA HIS A 417 -42.42 16.79 -2.41
C HIS A 417 -41.75 15.91 -1.36
N GLU A 418 -42.47 14.89 -0.85
CA GLU A 418 -41.91 13.93 0.10
C GLU A 418 -40.81 13.09 -0.54
N MET A 419 -40.99 12.66 -1.80
CA MET A 419 -39.99 11.94 -2.55
C MET A 419 -38.71 12.79 -2.78
N SER A 420 -38.90 14.09 -3.07
CA SER A 420 -37.77 15.02 -3.20
C SER A 420 -37.02 15.26 -1.90
N ALA A 421 -37.72 15.20 -0.77
CA ALA A 421 -37.09 15.28 0.54
C ALA A 421 -36.30 14.01 0.85
N THR A 422 -36.92 12.82 0.65
CA THR A 422 -36.22 11.53 0.84
C THR A 422 -35.00 11.37 -0.07
N VAL A 423 -35.09 11.84 -1.31
CA VAL A 423 -33.94 11.83 -2.21
C VAL A 423 -32.79 12.72 -1.70
N ARG A 424 -33.11 13.88 -1.14
CA ARG A 424 -32.10 14.75 -0.50
C ARG A 424 -31.46 14.10 0.71
N ASP A 425 -32.29 13.44 1.52
CA ASP A 425 -31.79 12.74 2.73
C ASP A 425 -30.91 11.54 2.37
N VAL A 426 -31.29 10.80 1.32
CA VAL A 426 -30.45 9.74 0.77
C VAL A 426 -29.14 10.31 0.22
N ALA A 427 -29.19 11.43 -0.51
CA ALA A 427 -28.01 12.07 -1.04
C ALA A 427 -27.07 12.55 0.08
N ALA A 428 -27.64 13.17 1.14
CA ALA A 428 -26.88 13.61 2.29
C ALA A 428 -26.22 12.44 3.05
N SER A 429 -27.03 11.39 3.33
CA SER A 429 -26.51 10.18 4.01
C SER A 429 -25.41 9.48 3.21
N THR A 430 -25.51 9.56 1.90
CA THR A 430 -24.56 8.95 1.00
C THR A 430 -23.26 9.78 0.90
N ALA A 431 -23.40 11.12 1.02
CA ALA A 431 -22.26 12.03 1.16
C ALA A 431 -21.45 11.73 2.43
N GLU A 432 -22.17 11.60 3.53
CA GLU A 432 -21.60 11.30 4.84
C GLU A 432 -20.89 9.92 4.86
N ALA A 433 -21.49 8.93 4.18
CA ALA A 433 -20.86 7.60 4.06
C ALA A 433 -19.55 7.63 3.26
N ALA A 434 -19.46 8.48 2.23
CA ALA A 434 -18.23 8.66 1.45
C ALA A 434 -17.14 9.34 2.28
N GLU A 435 -17.46 10.41 3.01
CA GLU A 435 -16.53 11.11 3.90
C GLU A 435 -16.03 10.18 5.03
N LEU A 436 -16.96 9.37 5.58
CA LEU A 436 -16.58 8.38 6.59
C LEU A 436 -15.62 7.33 6.01
N SER A 437 -15.86 6.89 4.78
CA SER A 437 -15.00 5.93 4.08
C SER A 437 -13.58 6.47 3.88
N GLU A 438 -13.46 7.75 3.47
CA GLU A 438 -12.15 8.41 3.40
C GLU A 438 -11.46 8.50 4.76
N THR A 439 -12.23 8.82 5.80
CA THR A 439 -11.70 8.89 7.16
C THR A 439 -11.20 7.54 7.66
N VAL A 440 -11.96 6.47 7.39
CA VAL A 440 -11.55 5.10 7.73
C VAL A 440 -10.28 4.69 6.97
N GLN A 441 -10.21 5.03 5.70
CA GLN A 441 -9.03 4.73 4.88
C GLN A 441 -7.78 5.48 5.36
N ALA A 442 -7.94 6.75 5.70
CA ALA A 442 -6.85 7.54 6.28
C ALA A 442 -6.41 6.96 7.64
N GLY A 443 -7.38 6.56 8.48
CA GLY A 443 -7.11 5.91 9.76
C GLY A 443 -6.37 4.58 9.62
N ALA A 444 -6.79 3.76 8.65
CA ALA A 444 -6.15 2.49 8.36
C ALA A 444 -4.70 2.69 7.87
N ALA A 445 -4.49 3.67 6.99
CA ALA A 445 -3.15 4.02 6.49
C ALA A 445 -2.23 4.52 7.62
N GLN A 446 -2.76 5.33 8.53
CA GLN A 446 -2.01 5.80 9.69
C GLN A 446 -1.68 4.66 10.67
N GLY A 447 -2.64 3.77 10.89
CA GLY A 447 -2.43 2.57 11.70
C GLY A 447 -1.34 1.67 11.14
N GLN A 448 -1.36 1.46 9.84
CA GLN A 448 -0.34 0.71 9.11
C GLN A 448 1.05 1.29 9.31
N SER A 449 1.21 2.59 9.09
CA SER A 449 2.50 3.27 9.26
C SER A 449 3.05 3.14 10.69
N ARG A 450 2.17 3.20 11.70
CA ARG A 450 2.58 3.00 13.11
C ARG A 450 3.05 1.58 13.39
N LEU A 451 2.39 0.59 12.79
CA LEU A 451 2.80 -0.82 12.94
C LEU A 451 4.20 -1.05 12.35
N GLU A 452 4.46 -0.48 11.17
CA GLU A 452 5.77 -0.57 10.51
C GLU A 452 6.88 0.05 11.36
N GLN A 453 6.62 1.24 11.91
CA GLN A 453 7.56 1.87 12.83
C GLN A 453 7.83 1.02 14.07
N THR A 454 6.78 0.37 14.61
CA THR A 454 6.90 -0.51 15.77
C THR A 454 7.75 -1.74 15.45
N ILE A 455 7.51 -2.35 14.29
CA ILE A 455 8.30 -3.49 13.83
C ILE A 455 9.79 -3.12 13.70
N ALA A 456 10.07 -1.97 13.07
CA ALA A 456 11.44 -1.48 12.94
C ALA A 456 12.14 -1.23 14.30
N LEU A 457 11.37 -0.74 15.29
CA LEU A 457 11.88 -0.55 16.64
C LEU A 457 12.21 -1.89 17.33
N ILE A 458 11.30 -2.86 17.22
CA ILE A 458 11.50 -4.21 17.78
C ILE A 458 12.75 -4.86 17.18
N GLN A 459 12.95 -4.71 15.88
CA GLN A 459 14.12 -5.24 15.19
C GLN A 459 15.42 -4.63 15.70
N ARG A 460 15.44 -3.31 15.90
CA ARG A 460 16.60 -2.64 16.51
C ARG A 460 16.86 -3.12 17.92
N LEU A 461 15.80 -3.26 18.71
CA LEU A 461 15.91 -3.77 20.08
C LEU A 461 16.49 -5.19 20.11
N SER A 462 16.03 -6.05 19.23
CA SER A 462 16.57 -7.41 19.12
C SER A 462 18.05 -7.42 18.76
N GLY A 463 18.48 -6.57 17.81
CA GLY A 463 19.89 -6.40 17.48
C GLY A 463 20.73 -5.92 18.69
N GLN A 464 20.13 -5.03 19.49
CA GLN A 464 20.80 -4.57 20.71
C GLN A 464 20.95 -5.68 21.76
N VAL A 465 19.90 -6.49 21.92
CA VAL A 465 19.93 -7.64 22.85
C VAL A 465 21.00 -8.65 22.45
N ASP A 466 21.06 -8.95 21.14
CA ASP A 466 22.07 -9.89 20.63
C ASP A 466 23.50 -9.35 20.79
N SER A 467 23.68 -8.05 20.54
CA SER A 467 24.94 -7.39 20.81
C SER A 467 25.36 -7.49 22.28
N THR A 468 24.37 -7.36 23.18
CA THR A 468 24.61 -7.50 24.63
C THR A 468 24.98 -8.93 25.00
N ALA A 469 24.31 -9.91 24.39
CA ALA A 469 24.62 -11.32 24.63
C ALA A 469 26.07 -11.67 24.28
N LYS A 470 26.58 -11.10 23.18
CA LYS A 470 28.00 -11.26 22.79
C LYS A 470 28.96 -10.66 23.77
N VAL A 471 28.61 -9.49 24.31
CA VAL A 471 29.44 -8.88 25.36
C VAL A 471 29.49 -9.78 26.61
N ILE A 472 28.36 -10.38 26.96
CA ILE A 472 28.28 -11.30 28.09
C ILE A 472 29.14 -12.55 27.83
N ASP A 473 29.06 -13.09 26.61
CA ASP A 473 29.88 -14.26 26.25
C ASP A 473 31.37 -13.92 26.24
N GLN A 474 31.72 -12.72 25.80
CA GLN A 474 33.07 -12.21 25.90
C GLN A 474 33.53 -12.09 27.38
N VAL A 475 32.69 -11.52 28.23
CA VAL A 475 33.01 -11.41 29.68
C VAL A 475 33.21 -12.78 30.30
N LYS A 476 32.43 -13.77 29.86
CA LYS A 476 32.61 -15.16 30.32
C LYS A 476 33.97 -15.69 29.89
N GLN A 477 34.37 -15.50 28.63
CA GLN A 477 35.68 -15.95 28.15
C GLN A 477 36.84 -15.26 28.86
N ASP A 478 36.68 -13.93 29.07
CA ASP A 478 37.70 -13.18 29.83
C ASP A 478 37.76 -13.65 31.26
N SER A 479 36.63 -14.03 31.87
CA SER A 479 36.59 -14.61 33.23
C SER A 479 37.24 -15.99 33.29
N ASP A 480 37.00 -16.81 32.26
CA ASP A 480 37.62 -18.13 32.14
C ASP A 480 39.15 -17.99 31.96
N ALA A 481 39.57 -16.99 31.17
CA ALA A 481 40.98 -16.66 31.02
C ALA A 481 41.64 -16.19 32.35
N ILE A 482 40.92 -15.35 33.11
CA ILE A 482 41.34 -14.92 34.43
C ILE A 482 41.44 -16.12 35.37
N THR A 483 40.48 -17.03 35.32
CA THR A 483 40.50 -18.25 36.14
C THR A 483 41.72 -19.09 35.81
N SER A 484 42.04 -19.24 34.52
CA SER A 484 43.25 -19.95 34.08
C SER A 484 44.53 -19.30 34.60
N VAL A 485 44.59 -17.96 34.59
CA VAL A 485 45.73 -17.23 35.16
C VAL A 485 45.81 -17.41 36.68
N LEU A 486 44.65 -17.40 37.36
CA LEU A 486 44.59 -17.65 38.79
C LEU A 486 45.04 -19.08 39.17
N ASP A 487 44.67 -20.06 38.31
CA ASP A 487 45.15 -21.44 38.52
C ASP A 487 46.69 -21.57 38.35
N VAL A 488 47.24 -20.84 37.38
CA VAL A 488 48.71 -20.76 37.23
C VAL A 488 49.37 -20.07 38.43
N ILE A 489 48.75 -18.96 38.88
CA ILE A 489 49.23 -18.26 40.07
C ILE A 489 49.15 -19.19 41.31
N ARG A 490 48.04 -19.93 41.40
CA ARG A 490 47.88 -20.93 42.49
C ARG A 490 48.94 -22.04 42.43
N GLY A 491 49.19 -22.54 41.19
CA GLY A 491 50.27 -23.52 40.97
C GLY A 491 51.66 -22.99 41.33
N ILE A 492 51.96 -21.74 41.02
CA ILE A 492 53.18 -21.04 41.37
C ILE A 492 53.26 -20.83 42.89
N ALA A 493 52.16 -20.47 43.52
CA ALA A 493 52.09 -20.33 44.98
C ALA A 493 52.29 -21.65 45.69
N GLU A 494 51.73 -22.75 45.18
CA GLU A 494 51.94 -24.10 45.68
C GLU A 494 53.40 -24.55 45.48
N GLN A 495 54.01 -24.25 44.31
CA GLN A 495 55.46 -24.53 44.12
C GLN A 495 56.35 -23.70 45.02
N THR A 496 55.97 -22.45 45.28
CA THR A 496 56.73 -21.56 46.14
C THR A 496 56.64 -21.99 47.63
N ASN A 497 55.48 -22.53 48.00
CA ASN A 497 55.28 -23.07 49.36
C ASN A 497 55.95 -24.38 49.53
N LEU A 498 56.17 -25.19 48.48
CA LEU A 498 56.97 -26.44 48.54
C LEU A 498 58.51 -26.19 48.60
N LEU A 499 58.94 -25.01 48.11
CA LEU A 499 60.36 -24.61 48.16
C LEU A 499 60.79 -23.93 49.51
N ALA A 500 59.78 -23.61 50.33
CA ALA A 500 59.97 -22.96 51.64
C ALA A 500 59.82 -23.92 52.83
N LEU A 501 59.58 -25.22 52.56
CA LEU A 501 59.65 -26.34 53.52
C LEU A 501 60.91 -27.16 53.27
#